data_cdd7512e55dfeb27d4db52811977045f
#
_entry.id   cdd7512e55dfeb27d4db52811977045f
#
_cell.length_a   1.000
_cell.length_b   1.000
_cell.length_c   1.000
_cell.angle_alpha   90.00
_cell.angle_beta   90.00
_cell.angle_gamma   90.00
#
_symmetry.space_group_name_H-M   'P 1'
#
loop_
_entity.id
_entity.type
_entity.pdbx_description
1 polymer ?
#
loop_
_entity_poly.entity_id
_entity_poly.type
_entity_poly.pdbx_seq_one_letter_code
_entity_poly.pdbx_strand_id
1 'polypeptide(L)'
;HMDMPGSLEEYYQEAGRGGRDEKKAFAVALCSSTDSAKLKKRLADEFPDKEFIYRVYEALGNYYQIAVGYGLDTVHDFSLTDFCSAYKFSLLQAHHALKILGLSGYIEYTEEVDNASRLMFTATRDELYRYLSENKRTDEVIQTILRSYTGLFADYVYIDESVIATRARVTPHEVYETLVGLSRYRIVNYIPHKKTPLIIYTQTREEQRYLSIPRSAYEERKERFGKRIEKVLEYINEERVCRSRMLLSYFGEEDSAPCGCCDVCLSKHESQLMNWEFNAIRESLIKVLAGESPIPVKELIEKLPFPQEKSLTAIRFLADQDPRFTLSDGYLSHEDSAK
;
A
#
# COMPACT_ATOMS: atom_id res chain seq x y z
N HIS A 1 -15.18 5.45 -0.51
CA HIS A 1 -14.27 4.89 0.49
C HIS A 1 -15.07 4.47 1.72
N MET A 2 -15.09 3.18 2.01
CA MET A 2 -15.75 2.62 3.21
C MET A 2 -14.86 2.72 4.45
N ASP A 3 -13.56 2.61 4.25
CA ASP A 3 -12.52 2.84 5.26
C ASP A 3 -11.59 3.95 4.77
N MET A 4 -11.08 4.74 5.70
CA MET A 4 -10.16 5.83 5.34
C MET A 4 -8.81 5.28 4.93
N PRO A 5 -8.26 5.72 3.79
CA PRO A 5 -6.90 5.38 3.37
C PRO A 5 -5.86 5.89 4.38
N GLY A 6 -4.69 5.28 4.37
CA GLY A 6 -3.61 5.63 5.30
C GLY A 6 -2.86 6.90 4.95
N SER A 7 -3.10 7.46 3.77
CA SER A 7 -2.47 8.69 3.31
C SER A 7 -3.33 9.43 2.30
N LEU A 8 -3.06 10.73 2.09
CA LEU A 8 -3.75 11.53 1.07
C LEU A 8 -3.33 11.11 -0.35
N GLU A 9 -2.15 10.55 -0.52
CA GLU A 9 -1.69 9.96 -1.79
C GLU A 9 -2.55 8.75 -2.17
N GLU A 10 -2.80 7.83 -1.23
CA GLU A 10 -3.69 6.68 -1.43
C GLU A 10 -5.10 7.16 -1.78
N TYR A 11 -5.63 8.11 -0.99
CA TYR A 11 -6.94 8.72 -1.25
C TYR A 11 -7.03 9.32 -2.66
N TYR A 12 -6.04 10.11 -3.07
CA TYR A 12 -6.01 10.74 -4.38
C TYR A 12 -5.94 9.73 -5.53
N GLN A 13 -5.11 8.68 -5.38
CA GLN A 13 -5.01 7.61 -6.38
C GLN A 13 -6.32 6.81 -6.53
N GLU A 14 -7.02 6.57 -5.43
CA GLU A 14 -8.30 5.86 -5.45
C GLU A 14 -9.43 6.75 -6.00
N ALA A 15 -9.54 7.99 -5.53
CA ALA A 15 -10.51 8.96 -5.99
C ALA A 15 -10.32 9.31 -7.48
N GLY A 16 -9.06 9.42 -7.94
CA GLY A 16 -8.71 9.72 -9.34
C GLY A 16 -9.04 8.59 -10.34
N ARG A 17 -9.57 7.46 -9.88
CA ARG A 17 -10.13 6.43 -10.78
C ARG A 17 -11.53 6.76 -11.27
N GLY A 18 -12.24 7.67 -10.59
CA GLY A 18 -13.54 8.18 -11.02
C GLY A 18 -13.41 9.20 -12.15
N GLY A 19 -14.41 9.31 -13.00
CA GLY A 19 -14.48 10.32 -14.06
C GLY A 19 -13.52 10.15 -15.25
N ARG A 20 -12.93 8.96 -15.45
CA ARG A 20 -12.03 8.68 -16.59
C ARG A 20 -12.72 8.71 -17.93
N ASP A 21 -14.04 8.63 -17.94
CA ASP A 21 -14.91 8.73 -19.11
C ASP A 21 -15.38 10.17 -19.39
N GLU A 22 -14.71 11.15 -18.75
CA GLU A 22 -15.01 12.58 -18.81
C GLU A 22 -16.40 12.96 -18.24
N LYS A 23 -17.06 12.01 -17.57
CA LYS A 23 -18.31 12.27 -16.88
C LYS A 23 -18.08 12.68 -15.44
N LYS A 24 -19.05 13.40 -14.89
CA LYS A 24 -19.04 13.80 -13.49
C LYS A 24 -18.98 12.58 -12.58
N ALA A 25 -18.02 12.56 -11.68
CA ALA A 25 -17.86 11.51 -10.67
C ALA A 25 -17.71 12.14 -9.28
N PHE A 26 -18.14 11.41 -8.26
CA PHE A 26 -18.06 11.83 -6.87
C PHE A 26 -17.11 10.92 -6.10
N ALA A 27 -16.18 11.50 -5.36
CA ALA A 27 -15.39 10.80 -4.37
C ALA A 27 -16.03 11.02 -3.00
N VAL A 28 -16.61 9.96 -2.44
CA VAL A 28 -17.29 9.98 -1.14
C VAL A 28 -16.52 9.16 -0.14
N ALA A 29 -16.14 9.78 0.98
CA ALA A 29 -15.53 9.11 2.12
C ALA A 29 -16.55 9.02 3.27
N LEU A 30 -16.83 7.80 3.72
CA LEU A 30 -17.69 7.56 4.88
C LEU A 30 -16.82 7.62 6.15
N CYS A 31 -16.91 8.73 6.85
CA CYS A 31 -16.13 8.99 8.06
C CYS A 31 -16.94 8.74 9.32
N SER A 32 -16.32 8.12 10.31
CA SER A 32 -16.89 7.88 11.63
C SER A 32 -15.99 8.41 12.73
N SER A 33 -16.54 8.64 13.92
CA SER A 33 -15.76 9.07 15.11
C SER A 33 -14.68 8.06 15.51
N THR A 34 -14.77 6.81 15.05
CA THR A 34 -13.80 5.74 15.35
C THR A 34 -12.61 5.71 14.40
N ASP A 35 -12.65 6.39 13.25
CA ASP A 35 -11.60 6.30 12.22
C ASP A 35 -10.27 6.90 12.68
N SER A 36 -10.31 7.95 13.49
CA SER A 36 -9.11 8.49 14.15
C SER A 36 -8.41 7.44 15.03
N ALA A 37 -9.19 6.65 15.78
CA ALA A 37 -8.65 5.59 16.63
C ALA A 37 -8.10 4.42 15.78
N LYS A 38 -8.78 4.06 14.69
CA LYS A 38 -8.34 3.01 13.75
C LYS A 38 -7.01 3.40 13.08
N LEU A 39 -6.87 4.63 12.58
CA LEU A 39 -5.65 5.12 11.96
C LEU A 39 -4.47 5.19 12.95
N LYS A 40 -4.71 5.65 14.18
CA LYS A 40 -3.69 5.62 15.25
C LYS A 40 -3.29 4.20 15.61
N LYS A 41 -4.23 3.26 15.67
CA LYS A 41 -3.95 1.84 15.88
C LYS A 41 -3.10 1.28 14.74
N ARG A 42 -3.42 1.61 13.48
CA ARG A 42 -2.61 1.20 12.31
C ARG A 42 -1.15 1.66 12.45
N LEU A 43 -0.91 2.90 12.91
CA LEU A 43 0.44 3.38 13.20
C LEU A 43 1.14 2.53 14.27
N ALA A 44 0.45 2.19 15.36
CA ALA A 44 1.01 1.38 16.43
C ALA A 44 1.28 -0.07 16.01
N ASP A 45 0.44 -0.63 15.15
CA ASP A 45 0.61 -1.98 14.63
C ASP A 45 1.76 -2.04 13.59
N GLU A 46 1.91 -1.02 12.74
CA GLU A 46 2.97 -0.95 11.72
C GLU A 46 4.34 -0.62 12.31
N PHE A 47 4.36 0.13 13.41
CA PHE A 47 5.59 0.48 14.13
C PHE A 47 5.47 0.06 15.60
N PRO A 48 5.51 -1.26 15.91
CA PRO A 48 5.53 -1.74 17.28
C PRO A 48 6.75 -1.18 18.01
N ASP A 49 6.71 -1.14 19.35
CA ASP A 49 7.84 -0.65 20.11
C ASP A 49 9.12 -1.48 19.92
N LYS A 50 10.26 -0.87 20.14
CA LYS A 50 11.56 -1.53 19.92
C LYS A 50 11.75 -2.76 20.80
N GLU A 51 11.20 -2.75 22.02
CA GLU A 51 11.26 -3.89 22.93
C GLU A 51 10.51 -5.10 22.35
N PHE A 52 9.36 -4.85 21.73
CA PHE A 52 8.63 -5.90 21.03
C PHE A 52 9.43 -6.45 19.83
N ILE A 53 10.07 -5.58 19.04
CA ILE A 53 10.92 -6.01 17.92
C ILE A 53 12.09 -6.87 18.41
N TYR A 54 12.72 -6.47 19.49
CA TYR A 54 13.80 -7.23 20.11
C TYR A 54 13.33 -8.61 20.63
N ARG A 55 12.14 -8.68 21.23
CA ARG A 55 11.52 -9.95 21.63
C ARG A 55 11.23 -10.86 20.44
N VAL A 56 10.76 -10.28 19.32
CA VAL A 56 10.52 -11.05 18.08
C VAL A 56 11.84 -11.64 17.56
N TYR A 57 12.92 -10.86 17.54
CA TYR A 57 14.24 -11.34 17.12
C TYR A 57 14.77 -12.48 18.04
N GLU A 58 14.66 -12.30 19.35
CA GLU A 58 15.04 -13.31 20.32
C GLU A 58 14.22 -14.60 20.15
N ALA A 59 12.90 -14.46 20.02
CA ALA A 59 11.98 -15.56 19.75
C ALA A 59 12.31 -16.29 18.45
N LEU A 60 12.69 -15.56 17.40
CA LEU A 60 13.06 -16.14 16.10
C LEU A 60 14.31 -17.00 16.20
N GLY A 61 15.35 -16.52 16.90
CA GLY A 61 16.56 -17.30 17.17
C GLY A 61 16.29 -18.56 18.00
N ASN A 62 15.37 -18.47 18.95
CA ASN A 62 14.97 -19.63 19.78
C ASN A 62 14.09 -20.61 18.97
N TYR A 63 13.21 -20.10 18.11
CA TYR A 63 12.35 -20.93 17.24
C TYR A 63 13.17 -21.85 16.33
N TYR A 64 14.27 -21.34 15.78
CA TYR A 64 15.19 -22.12 14.95
C TYR A 64 16.39 -22.70 15.70
N GLN A 65 16.44 -22.54 17.03
CA GLN A 65 17.52 -23.06 17.90
C GLN A 65 18.91 -22.58 17.44
N ILE A 66 19.02 -21.33 16.97
CA ILE A 66 20.28 -20.73 16.56
C ILE A 66 20.98 -20.17 17.79
N ALA A 67 22.20 -20.61 18.07
CA ALA A 67 23.01 -20.06 19.15
C ALA A 67 23.52 -18.63 18.79
N VAL A 68 23.78 -17.81 19.82
CA VAL A 68 24.43 -16.50 19.64
C VAL A 68 25.81 -16.70 18.99
N GLY A 69 26.13 -15.83 18.02
CA GLY A 69 27.36 -15.93 17.21
C GLY A 69 27.27 -16.89 16.03
N TYR A 70 26.12 -17.53 15.80
CA TYR A 70 25.88 -18.46 14.70
C TYR A 70 24.71 -18.01 13.84
N GLY A 71 24.43 -18.74 12.78
CA GLY A 71 23.23 -18.56 11.95
C GLY A 71 23.45 -17.76 10.66
N LEU A 72 24.61 -17.15 10.44
CA LEU A 72 24.91 -16.45 9.18
C LEU A 72 24.59 -17.34 7.97
N ASP A 73 23.89 -16.78 6.98
CA ASP A 73 23.45 -17.42 5.73
C ASP A 73 22.57 -18.67 5.91
N THR A 74 22.04 -18.91 7.11
CA THR A 74 21.08 -20.01 7.29
C THR A 74 19.70 -19.63 6.77
N VAL A 75 19.06 -20.59 6.08
CA VAL A 75 17.76 -20.43 5.45
C VAL A 75 16.74 -21.31 6.13
N HIS A 76 15.63 -20.73 6.52
CA HIS A 76 14.59 -21.42 7.26
C HIS A 76 13.22 -21.20 6.63
N ASP A 77 12.44 -22.27 6.49
CA ASP A 77 11.02 -22.16 6.18
C ASP A 77 10.30 -21.44 7.32
N PHE A 78 9.41 -20.53 7.01
CA PHE A 78 8.74 -19.71 8.00
C PHE A 78 7.22 -19.73 7.84
N SER A 79 6.54 -20.01 8.94
CA SER A 79 5.09 -19.81 9.06
C SER A 79 4.85 -18.75 10.13
N LEU A 80 4.41 -17.55 9.68
CA LEU A 80 4.09 -16.46 10.60
C LEU A 80 3.00 -16.87 11.60
N THR A 81 2.02 -17.64 11.17
CA THR A 81 0.90 -18.10 12.00
C THR A 81 1.40 -19.03 13.13
N ASP A 82 2.25 -20.01 12.78
CA ASP A 82 2.77 -20.96 13.76
C ASP A 82 3.74 -20.28 14.74
N PHE A 83 4.59 -19.41 14.23
CA PHE A 83 5.49 -18.60 15.03
C PHE A 83 4.74 -17.72 16.03
N CYS A 84 3.73 -16.98 15.57
CA CYS A 84 2.92 -16.13 16.43
C CYS A 84 2.12 -16.93 17.46
N SER A 85 1.62 -18.12 17.09
CA SER A 85 0.92 -19.02 18.01
C SER A 85 1.85 -19.53 19.11
N ALA A 86 3.08 -19.93 18.74
CA ALA A 86 4.07 -20.44 19.70
C ALA A 86 4.50 -19.40 20.75
N TYR A 87 4.66 -18.13 20.34
CA TYR A 87 5.14 -17.05 21.20
C TYR A 87 4.05 -16.09 21.67
N LYS A 88 2.78 -16.31 21.31
CA LYS A 88 1.63 -15.47 21.64
C LYS A 88 1.80 -14.02 21.18
N PHE A 89 2.31 -13.84 19.97
CA PHE A 89 2.45 -12.53 19.34
C PHE A 89 1.21 -12.17 18.48
N SER A 90 0.96 -10.88 18.36
CA SER A 90 0.02 -10.36 17.34
C SER A 90 0.60 -10.61 15.95
N LEU A 91 -0.16 -11.23 15.04
CA LEU A 91 0.26 -11.50 13.66
C LEU A 91 0.75 -10.23 12.94
N LEU A 92 -0.05 -9.16 13.04
CA LEU A 92 0.24 -7.91 12.34
C LEU A 92 1.52 -7.25 12.89
N GLN A 93 1.64 -7.14 14.21
CA GLN A 93 2.83 -6.54 14.82
C GLN A 93 4.10 -7.38 14.61
N ALA A 94 4.01 -8.71 14.68
CA ALA A 94 5.13 -9.59 14.39
C ALA A 94 5.59 -9.49 12.93
N HIS A 95 4.65 -9.42 11.98
CA HIS A 95 4.94 -9.18 10.58
C HIS A 95 5.73 -7.88 10.35
N HIS A 96 5.27 -6.77 10.95
CA HIS A 96 5.98 -5.49 10.85
C HIS A 96 7.33 -5.49 11.59
N ALA A 97 7.43 -6.18 12.72
CA ALA A 97 8.70 -6.36 13.43
C ALA A 97 9.73 -7.10 12.56
N LEU A 98 9.33 -8.18 11.88
CA LEU A 98 10.19 -8.91 10.93
C LEU A 98 10.64 -8.03 9.76
N LYS A 99 9.74 -7.21 9.20
CA LYS A 99 10.10 -6.20 8.17
C LYS A 99 11.14 -5.20 8.67
N ILE A 100 10.97 -4.69 9.89
CA ILE A 100 11.92 -3.74 10.47
C ILE A 100 13.28 -4.42 10.73
N LEU A 101 13.30 -5.67 11.20
CA LEU A 101 14.53 -6.46 11.34
C LEU A 101 15.23 -6.69 10.00
N GLY A 102 14.45 -6.92 8.94
CA GLY A 102 14.95 -6.99 7.57
C GLY A 102 15.59 -5.69 7.11
N LEU A 103 14.90 -4.56 7.28
CA LEU A 103 15.43 -3.23 6.96
C LEU A 103 16.67 -2.85 7.80
N SER A 104 16.81 -3.47 8.97
CA SER A 104 17.96 -3.29 9.87
C SER A 104 19.14 -4.22 9.53
N GLY A 105 18.98 -5.12 8.54
CA GLY A 105 20.04 -6.01 8.08
C GLY A 105 20.30 -7.23 8.94
N TYR A 106 19.39 -7.63 9.83
CA TYR A 106 19.52 -8.84 10.66
C TYR A 106 19.06 -10.10 9.98
N ILE A 107 17.99 -9.97 9.18
CA ILE A 107 17.36 -11.07 8.46
C ILE A 107 16.91 -10.61 7.07
N GLU A 108 16.71 -11.54 6.17
CA GLU A 108 15.85 -11.35 5.00
C GLU A 108 14.53 -12.09 5.26
N TYR A 109 13.42 -11.36 5.25
CA TYR A 109 12.08 -11.90 5.40
C TYR A 109 11.33 -11.80 4.07
N THR A 110 11.10 -12.94 3.44
CA THR A 110 10.38 -13.05 2.16
C THR A 110 8.95 -13.48 2.41
N GLU A 111 8.01 -12.69 1.93
CA GLU A 111 6.56 -12.93 2.00
C GLU A 111 6.04 -13.62 0.75
N GLU A 112 6.84 -13.64 -0.32
CA GLU A 112 6.41 -14.16 -1.61
C GLU A 112 6.21 -15.67 -1.56
N VAL A 113 5.03 -16.08 -2.00
CA VAL A 113 4.60 -17.48 -2.09
C VAL A 113 5.31 -18.22 -3.24
N ASP A 114 6.03 -17.52 -4.12
CA ASP A 114 6.67 -18.05 -5.32
C ASP A 114 8.09 -17.48 -5.50
N ASN A 115 8.97 -17.83 -4.55
CA ASN A 115 10.37 -17.42 -4.58
C ASN A 115 11.15 -18.28 -5.56
N ALA A 116 11.68 -17.69 -6.64
CA ALA A 116 12.62 -18.36 -7.53
C ALA A 116 13.86 -18.84 -6.77
N SER A 117 14.43 -19.95 -7.20
CA SER A 117 15.65 -20.49 -6.61
C SER A 117 16.80 -19.51 -6.68
N ARG A 118 17.62 -19.47 -5.62
CA ARG A 118 18.82 -18.64 -5.56
C ARG A 118 20.03 -19.46 -5.15
N LEU A 119 21.17 -19.11 -5.72
CA LEU A 119 22.44 -19.80 -5.53
C LEU A 119 23.59 -18.81 -5.37
N MET A 120 24.47 -19.11 -4.42
CA MET A 120 25.75 -18.42 -4.25
C MET A 120 26.84 -19.46 -3.94
N PHE A 121 28.03 -19.34 -4.54
CA PHE A 121 29.17 -20.17 -4.16
C PHE A 121 29.86 -19.59 -2.92
N THR A 122 30.01 -20.40 -1.90
CA THR A 122 30.73 -20.07 -0.66
C THR A 122 32.16 -20.57 -0.66
N ALA A 123 32.42 -21.63 -1.45
CA ALA A 123 33.76 -22.15 -1.67
C ALA A 123 34.52 -21.29 -2.69
N THR A 124 35.84 -21.21 -2.50
CA THR A 124 36.74 -20.62 -3.50
C THR A 124 36.80 -21.46 -4.78
N ARG A 125 37.24 -20.88 -5.91
CA ARG A 125 37.37 -21.61 -7.16
C ARG A 125 38.26 -22.85 -7.04
N ASP A 126 39.35 -22.75 -6.28
CA ASP A 126 40.30 -23.86 -6.10
C ASP A 126 39.72 -25.00 -5.26
N GLU A 127 38.90 -24.69 -4.26
CA GLU A 127 38.17 -25.69 -3.46
C GLU A 127 37.11 -26.37 -4.30
N LEU A 128 36.39 -25.60 -5.12
CA LEU A 128 35.38 -26.15 -6.03
C LEU A 128 36.01 -27.11 -7.03
N TYR A 129 37.13 -26.74 -7.67
CA TYR A 129 37.80 -27.64 -8.66
C TYR A 129 38.32 -28.93 -8.00
N ARG A 130 38.81 -28.88 -6.75
CA ARG A 130 39.20 -30.09 -6.02
C ARG A 130 38.02 -31.03 -5.78
N TYR A 131 36.87 -30.48 -5.39
CA TYR A 131 35.66 -31.29 -5.17
C TYR A 131 35.12 -31.91 -6.46
N LEU A 132 35.15 -31.20 -7.58
CA LEU A 132 34.60 -31.64 -8.85
C LEU A 132 35.35 -32.81 -9.47
N SER A 133 36.65 -32.97 -9.14
CA SER A 133 37.47 -34.09 -9.69
C SER A 133 36.99 -35.47 -9.26
N GLU A 134 36.14 -35.54 -8.22
CA GLU A 134 35.70 -36.81 -7.61
C GLU A 134 34.31 -37.27 -8.06
N ASN A 135 33.47 -36.39 -8.68
CA ASN A 135 32.09 -36.76 -9.04
C ASN A 135 31.62 -36.15 -10.37
N LYS A 136 31.67 -36.95 -11.45
CA LYS A 136 31.37 -36.51 -12.83
C LYS A 136 29.96 -35.92 -13.05
N ARG A 137 28.92 -36.46 -12.36
CA ARG A 137 27.54 -35.94 -12.51
C ARG A 137 27.37 -34.58 -11.86
N THR A 138 27.97 -34.38 -10.72
CA THR A 138 28.01 -33.10 -10.02
C THR A 138 28.76 -32.04 -10.83
N ASP A 139 29.84 -32.47 -11.53
CA ASP A 139 30.63 -31.59 -12.41
C ASP A 139 29.80 -31.03 -13.55
N GLU A 140 28.99 -31.84 -14.25
CA GLU A 140 28.13 -31.39 -15.36
C GLU A 140 27.11 -30.33 -14.91
N VAL A 141 26.49 -30.51 -13.76
CA VAL A 141 25.52 -29.56 -13.21
C VAL A 141 26.22 -28.24 -12.85
N ILE A 142 27.35 -28.30 -12.14
CA ILE A 142 28.11 -27.11 -11.73
C ILE A 142 28.66 -26.36 -12.95
N GLN A 143 29.25 -27.06 -13.93
CA GLN A 143 29.75 -26.43 -15.16
C GLN A 143 28.62 -25.76 -15.95
N THR A 144 27.44 -26.36 -15.98
CA THR A 144 26.25 -25.76 -16.60
C THR A 144 25.82 -24.49 -15.87
N ILE A 145 25.81 -24.49 -14.55
CA ILE A 145 25.48 -23.32 -13.72
C ILE A 145 26.47 -22.19 -13.97
N LEU A 146 27.78 -22.47 -13.89
CA LEU A 146 28.85 -21.48 -14.10
C LEU A 146 28.85 -20.85 -15.50
N ARG A 147 28.40 -21.60 -16.52
CA ARG A 147 28.23 -21.10 -17.90
C ARG A 147 26.94 -20.32 -18.11
N SER A 148 25.90 -20.60 -17.31
CA SER A 148 24.57 -20.02 -17.48
C SER A 148 24.32 -18.75 -16.67
N TYR A 149 25.02 -18.59 -15.55
CA TYR A 149 24.78 -17.52 -14.59
C TYR A 149 26.10 -16.84 -14.23
N THR A 150 26.05 -15.51 -14.07
CA THR A 150 27.21 -14.67 -13.67
C THR A 150 27.01 -14.11 -12.27
N GLY A 151 28.11 -13.79 -11.55
CA GLY A 151 28.03 -13.18 -10.21
C GLY A 151 27.92 -14.15 -9.06
N LEU A 152 27.83 -15.45 -9.29
CA LEU A 152 27.61 -16.52 -8.32
C LEU A 152 28.62 -16.57 -7.15
N PHE A 153 29.82 -16.02 -7.30
CA PHE A 153 30.82 -15.95 -6.22
C PHE A 153 30.80 -14.65 -5.41
N ALA A 154 29.97 -13.70 -5.84
CA ALA A 154 29.87 -12.38 -5.20
C ALA A 154 28.59 -12.23 -4.39
N ASP A 155 27.47 -12.77 -4.90
CA ASP A 155 26.15 -12.63 -4.28
C ASP A 155 25.21 -13.74 -4.75
N TYR A 156 24.02 -13.79 -4.13
CA TYR A 156 22.94 -14.69 -4.56
C TYR A 156 22.44 -14.34 -5.97
N VAL A 157 22.41 -15.34 -6.84
CA VAL A 157 21.89 -15.21 -8.20
C VAL A 157 20.64 -16.07 -8.33
N TYR A 158 19.60 -15.53 -8.95
CA TYR A 158 18.40 -16.30 -9.30
C TYR A 158 18.72 -17.36 -10.35
N ILE A 159 18.32 -18.59 -10.09
CA ILE A 159 18.51 -19.72 -10.99
C ILE A 159 17.17 -20.43 -11.27
N ASP A 160 17.13 -21.16 -12.39
CA ASP A 160 16.00 -22.01 -12.77
C ASP A 160 16.51 -23.44 -12.96
N GLU A 161 16.10 -24.34 -12.09
CA GLU A 161 16.51 -25.75 -12.10
C GLU A 161 16.08 -26.46 -13.39
N SER A 162 14.96 -26.06 -13.99
CA SER A 162 14.48 -26.67 -15.25
C SER A 162 15.40 -26.33 -16.41
N VAL A 163 15.91 -25.08 -16.45
CA VAL A 163 16.88 -24.63 -17.46
C VAL A 163 18.21 -25.35 -17.26
N ILE A 164 18.68 -25.47 -16.01
CA ILE A 164 19.91 -26.19 -15.68
C ILE A 164 19.77 -27.64 -16.06
N ALA A 165 18.66 -28.30 -15.68
CA ALA A 165 18.37 -29.70 -15.98
C ALA A 165 18.40 -30.02 -17.49
N THR A 166 17.73 -29.13 -18.26
CA THR A 166 17.71 -29.29 -19.74
C THR A 166 19.09 -29.18 -20.35
N ARG A 167 19.91 -28.22 -19.87
CA ARG A 167 21.28 -28.01 -20.42
C ARG A 167 22.28 -29.08 -19.97
N ALA A 168 22.17 -29.52 -18.71
CA ALA A 168 23.01 -30.59 -18.17
C ALA A 168 22.54 -32.01 -18.55
N ARG A 169 21.39 -32.15 -19.21
CA ARG A 169 20.76 -33.42 -19.60
C ARG A 169 20.48 -34.33 -18.38
N VAL A 170 20.02 -33.75 -17.32
CA VAL A 170 19.59 -34.42 -16.08
C VAL A 170 18.15 -34.01 -15.75
N THR A 171 17.55 -34.61 -14.75
CA THR A 171 16.22 -34.19 -14.27
C THR A 171 16.29 -33.01 -13.33
N PRO A 172 15.22 -32.17 -13.21
CA PRO A 172 15.19 -31.11 -12.22
C PRO A 172 15.38 -31.60 -10.77
N HIS A 173 14.93 -32.80 -10.48
CA HIS A 173 15.15 -33.45 -9.18
C HIS A 173 16.63 -33.75 -8.92
N GLU A 174 17.35 -34.23 -9.92
CA GLU A 174 18.81 -34.46 -9.80
C GLU A 174 19.58 -33.15 -9.62
N VAL A 175 19.15 -32.06 -10.26
CA VAL A 175 19.71 -30.70 -10.00
C VAL A 175 19.49 -30.31 -8.54
N TYR A 176 18.24 -30.43 -8.06
CA TYR A 176 17.88 -30.14 -6.68
C TYR A 176 18.74 -30.94 -5.67
N GLU A 177 18.80 -32.27 -5.82
CA GLU A 177 19.58 -33.13 -4.94
C GLU A 177 21.08 -32.79 -4.95
N THR A 178 21.61 -32.46 -6.14
CA THR A 178 23.00 -32.02 -6.29
C THR A 178 23.26 -30.72 -5.52
N LEU A 179 22.39 -29.71 -5.68
CA LEU A 179 22.54 -28.41 -5.00
C LEU A 179 22.35 -28.53 -3.49
N VAL A 180 21.40 -29.35 -3.03
CA VAL A 180 21.22 -29.65 -1.59
C VAL A 180 22.47 -30.36 -1.03
N GLY A 181 23.03 -31.32 -1.76
CA GLY A 181 24.27 -32.01 -1.40
C GLY A 181 25.44 -31.04 -1.24
N LEU A 182 25.66 -30.19 -2.25
CA LEU A 182 26.70 -29.16 -2.25
C LEU A 182 26.53 -28.14 -1.11
N SER A 183 25.28 -27.80 -0.77
CA SER A 183 24.98 -26.89 0.34
C SER A 183 25.36 -27.53 1.70
N ARG A 184 25.14 -28.82 1.88
CA ARG A 184 25.57 -29.56 3.09
C ARG A 184 27.10 -29.57 3.27
N TYR A 185 27.84 -29.58 2.16
CA TYR A 185 29.31 -29.50 2.18
C TYR A 185 29.83 -28.06 2.20
N ARG A 186 28.94 -27.06 2.32
CA ARG A 186 29.28 -25.63 2.33
C ARG A 186 30.04 -25.16 1.09
N ILE A 187 29.78 -25.78 -0.05
CA ILE A 187 30.35 -25.36 -1.34
C ILE A 187 29.49 -24.28 -1.97
N VAL A 188 28.18 -24.37 -1.77
CA VAL A 188 27.20 -23.37 -2.20
C VAL A 188 26.21 -23.07 -1.07
N ASN A 189 25.65 -21.88 -1.10
CA ASN A 189 24.40 -21.58 -0.41
C ASN A 189 23.28 -21.66 -1.48
N TYR A 190 22.41 -22.66 -1.33
CA TYR A 190 21.29 -22.89 -2.23
C TYR A 190 19.96 -22.69 -1.52
N ILE A 191 19.15 -21.79 -2.05
CA ILE A 191 17.79 -21.52 -1.61
C ILE A 191 16.86 -22.05 -2.71
N PRO A 192 16.22 -23.20 -2.52
CA PRO A 192 15.36 -23.80 -3.53
C PRO A 192 14.09 -22.98 -3.75
N HIS A 193 13.52 -23.12 -4.95
CA HIS A 193 12.18 -22.63 -5.25
C HIS A 193 11.18 -23.21 -4.26
N LYS A 194 10.57 -22.36 -3.46
CA LYS A 194 9.57 -22.74 -2.46
C LYS A 194 8.38 -21.80 -2.53
N LYS A 195 7.21 -22.36 -2.30
CA LYS A 195 5.95 -21.63 -2.14
C LYS A 195 5.68 -21.22 -0.69
N THR A 196 6.67 -21.29 0.16
CA THR A 196 6.56 -20.91 1.58
C THR A 196 7.41 -19.68 1.86
N PRO A 197 6.97 -18.77 2.73
CA PRO A 197 7.81 -17.67 3.22
C PRO A 197 9.12 -18.20 3.81
N LEU A 198 10.17 -17.40 3.73
CA LEU A 198 11.50 -17.77 4.22
C LEU A 198 12.04 -16.69 5.17
N ILE A 199 12.83 -17.15 6.14
CA ILE A 199 13.73 -16.30 6.93
C ILE A 199 15.16 -16.72 6.62
N ILE A 200 16.00 -15.74 6.26
CA ILE A 200 17.44 -15.92 6.04
C ILE A 200 18.14 -15.01 7.03
N TYR A 201 19.06 -15.57 7.81
CA TYR A 201 19.92 -14.76 8.67
C TYR A 201 21.05 -14.13 7.85
N THR A 202 21.03 -12.82 7.69
CA THR A 202 22.04 -12.07 6.90
C THR A 202 23.29 -11.73 7.71
N GLN A 203 23.25 -11.99 9.02
CA GLN A 203 24.39 -11.89 9.92
C GLN A 203 24.26 -12.92 11.06
N THR A 204 25.32 -13.11 11.84
CA THR A 204 25.29 -13.99 13.00
C THR A 204 24.28 -13.48 14.03
N ARG A 205 23.57 -14.40 14.71
CA ARG A 205 22.67 -14.04 15.81
C ARG A 205 23.43 -13.29 16.89
N GLU A 206 22.97 -12.08 17.21
CA GLU A 206 23.50 -11.29 18.31
C GLU A 206 22.67 -11.42 19.59
N GLU A 207 23.24 -11.09 20.73
CA GLU A 207 22.48 -10.93 21.97
C GLU A 207 21.58 -9.70 21.87
N GLN A 208 20.39 -9.77 22.46
CA GLN A 208 19.38 -8.70 22.42
C GLN A 208 19.95 -7.31 22.82
N ARG A 209 20.87 -7.27 23.79
CA ARG A 209 21.49 -6.02 24.28
C ARG A 209 22.36 -5.28 23.24
N TYR A 210 22.80 -5.98 22.21
CA TYR A 210 23.62 -5.41 21.14
C TYR A 210 22.81 -5.09 19.89
N LEU A 211 21.53 -5.43 19.87
CA LEU A 211 20.67 -5.10 18.73
C LEU A 211 20.52 -3.58 18.58
N SER A 212 20.80 -3.10 17.41
CA SER A 212 20.65 -1.69 17.03
C SER A 212 19.74 -1.54 15.82
N ILE A 213 18.60 -0.89 16.00
CA ILE A 213 17.69 -0.59 14.89
C ILE A 213 18.05 0.82 14.39
N PRO A 214 18.51 0.96 13.13
CA PRO A 214 18.85 2.26 12.55
C PRO A 214 17.65 3.21 12.53
N ARG A 215 17.88 4.50 12.73
CA ARG A 215 16.83 5.54 12.68
C ARG A 215 16.09 5.55 11.34
N SER A 216 16.80 5.30 10.25
CA SER A 216 16.22 5.18 8.90
C SER A 216 15.27 4.01 8.76
N ALA A 217 15.46 2.91 9.50
CA ALA A 217 14.60 1.73 9.46
C ALA A 217 13.34 1.89 10.32
N TYR A 218 13.38 2.67 11.39
CA TYR A 218 12.28 2.78 12.35
C TYR A 218 11.80 4.22 12.56
N GLU A 219 12.56 5.12 13.25
CA GLU A 219 12.07 6.42 13.69
C GLU A 219 11.64 7.31 12.53
N GLU A 220 12.46 7.45 11.50
CA GLU A 220 12.18 8.30 10.34
C GLU A 220 10.96 7.78 9.53
N ARG A 221 10.82 6.47 9.45
CA ARG A 221 9.67 5.85 8.77
C ARG A 221 8.40 6.02 9.58
N LYS A 222 8.46 5.82 10.91
CA LYS A 222 7.36 6.03 11.84
C LYS A 222 6.87 7.47 11.83
N GLU A 223 7.79 8.43 11.86
CA GLU A 223 7.47 9.86 11.78
C GLU A 223 6.80 10.22 10.46
N ARG A 224 7.36 9.76 9.33
CA ARG A 224 6.74 9.99 8.00
C ARG A 224 5.35 9.39 7.90
N PHE A 225 5.16 8.18 8.40
CA PHE A 225 3.86 7.52 8.40
C PHE A 225 2.87 8.24 9.32
N GLY A 226 3.30 8.66 10.51
CA GLY A 226 2.51 9.46 11.43
C GLY A 226 2.04 10.78 10.81
N LYS A 227 2.94 11.52 10.17
CA LYS A 227 2.60 12.78 9.46
C LYS A 227 1.57 12.56 8.35
N ARG A 228 1.64 11.44 7.62
CA ARG A 228 0.62 11.11 6.60
C ARG A 228 -0.75 10.86 7.23
N ILE A 229 -0.80 10.11 8.32
CA ILE A 229 -2.05 9.90 9.07
C ILE A 229 -2.60 11.21 9.60
N GLU A 230 -1.77 12.08 10.17
CA GLU A 230 -2.19 13.41 10.66
C GLU A 230 -2.81 14.25 9.53
N LYS A 231 -2.21 14.22 8.33
CA LYS A 231 -2.77 14.92 7.17
C LYS A 231 -4.10 14.38 6.68
N VAL A 232 -4.30 13.06 6.75
CA VAL A 232 -5.62 12.45 6.47
C VAL A 232 -6.64 12.89 7.51
N LEU A 233 -6.29 12.86 8.80
CA LEU A 233 -7.19 13.29 9.86
C LEU A 233 -7.53 14.79 9.77
N GLU A 234 -6.55 15.62 9.42
CA GLU A 234 -6.77 17.05 9.13
C GLU A 234 -7.75 17.21 7.97
N TYR A 235 -7.55 16.49 6.86
CA TYR A 235 -8.42 16.54 5.69
C TYR A 235 -9.87 16.12 5.99
N ILE A 236 -10.05 15.08 6.80
CA ILE A 236 -11.39 14.59 7.17
C ILE A 236 -12.13 15.58 8.06
N ASN A 237 -11.42 16.11 9.06
CA ASN A 237 -12.03 16.95 10.09
C ASN A 237 -12.12 18.43 9.72
N GLU A 238 -11.52 18.86 8.61
CA GLU A 238 -11.58 20.25 8.17
C GLU A 238 -12.95 20.55 7.54
N GLU A 239 -13.63 21.59 8.09
CA GLU A 239 -14.97 22.00 7.65
C GLU A 239 -14.98 23.38 6.98
N ARG A 240 -13.82 24.06 6.91
CA ARG A 240 -13.72 25.45 6.44
C ARG A 240 -12.97 25.61 5.14
N VAL A 241 -12.02 24.72 4.86
CA VAL A 241 -11.16 24.79 3.68
C VAL A 241 -11.67 23.84 2.60
N CYS A 242 -11.78 24.31 1.38
CA CYS A 242 -12.20 23.51 0.22
C CYS A 242 -11.36 22.22 0.10
N ARG A 243 -12.00 21.08 -0.10
CA ARG A 243 -11.35 19.77 -0.22
C ARG A 243 -10.29 19.72 -1.32
N SER A 244 -10.61 20.28 -2.50
CA SER A 244 -9.64 20.36 -3.60
C SER A 244 -8.45 21.24 -3.27
N ARG A 245 -8.65 22.37 -2.59
CA ARG A 245 -7.54 23.22 -2.14
C ARG A 245 -6.62 22.50 -1.17
N MET A 246 -7.18 21.74 -0.23
CA MET A 246 -6.37 20.96 0.72
C MET A 246 -5.51 19.92 0.00
N LEU A 247 -6.08 19.19 -0.97
CA LEU A 247 -5.33 18.22 -1.75
C LEU A 247 -4.25 18.88 -2.61
N LEU A 248 -4.60 19.94 -3.34
CA LEU A 248 -3.65 20.67 -4.19
C LEU A 248 -2.51 21.27 -3.36
N SER A 249 -2.81 21.89 -2.22
CA SER A 249 -1.80 22.40 -1.28
C SER A 249 -0.92 21.29 -0.73
N TYR A 250 -1.47 20.13 -0.43
CA TYR A 250 -0.68 18.96 0.02
C TYR A 250 0.33 18.52 -1.05
N PHE A 251 -0.03 18.60 -2.34
CA PHE A 251 0.85 18.28 -3.46
C PHE A 251 1.70 19.47 -3.96
N GLY A 252 1.69 20.61 -3.25
CA GLY A 252 2.57 21.76 -3.50
C GLY A 252 1.96 22.87 -4.33
N GLU A 253 0.65 22.85 -4.63
CA GLU A 253 -0.07 23.92 -5.33
C GLU A 253 -0.82 24.79 -4.35
N GLU A 254 -0.21 25.90 -3.89
CA GLU A 254 -0.75 26.73 -2.80
C GLU A 254 -1.85 27.72 -3.23
N ASP A 255 -1.81 28.24 -4.47
CA ASP A 255 -2.68 29.32 -4.96
C ASP A 255 -3.93 28.83 -5.72
N SER A 256 -4.47 27.66 -5.36
CA SER A 256 -5.65 27.13 -6.04
C SER A 256 -6.96 27.80 -5.59
N ALA A 257 -7.89 28.00 -6.53
CA ALA A 257 -9.24 28.51 -6.23
C ALA A 257 -10.12 27.41 -5.58
N PRO A 258 -11.16 27.79 -4.81
CA PRO A 258 -12.16 26.83 -4.33
C PRO A 258 -12.86 26.11 -5.49
N CYS A 259 -13.10 24.80 -5.38
CA CYS A 259 -13.70 24.02 -6.46
C CYS A 259 -15.20 24.29 -6.69
N GLY A 260 -15.90 24.84 -5.70
CA GLY A 260 -17.34 25.15 -5.77
C GLY A 260 -18.26 23.94 -5.66
N CYS A 261 -17.74 22.69 -5.64
CA CYS A 261 -18.57 21.49 -5.74
C CYS A 261 -18.30 20.44 -4.63
N CYS A 262 -17.33 20.64 -3.74
CA CYS A 262 -17.14 19.76 -2.59
C CYS A 262 -18.12 20.10 -1.46
N ASP A 263 -18.26 19.18 -0.49
CA ASP A 263 -19.09 19.33 0.70
C ASP A 263 -18.90 20.69 1.42
N VAL A 264 -17.63 21.09 1.64
CA VAL A 264 -17.30 22.37 2.28
C VAL A 264 -17.70 23.58 1.44
N CYS A 265 -17.54 23.52 0.13
CA CYS A 265 -17.96 24.62 -0.75
C CYS A 265 -19.47 24.73 -0.80
N LEU A 266 -20.16 23.60 -0.88
CA LEU A 266 -21.63 23.55 -0.92
C LEU A 266 -22.24 24.03 0.41
N SER A 267 -21.72 23.58 1.56
CA SER A 267 -22.22 24.04 2.86
C SER A 267 -22.04 25.55 3.10
N LYS A 268 -21.00 26.16 2.52
CA LYS A 268 -20.85 27.62 2.54
C LYS A 268 -21.91 28.33 1.71
N HIS A 269 -22.35 27.72 0.62
CA HIS A 269 -23.45 28.24 -0.18
C HIS A 269 -24.81 28.02 0.50
N GLU A 270 -25.02 26.87 1.16
CA GLU A 270 -26.22 26.59 1.96
C GLU A 270 -26.37 27.57 3.13
N SER A 271 -25.27 27.97 3.79
CA SER A 271 -25.30 28.94 4.89
C SER A 271 -25.74 30.36 4.46
N GLN A 272 -25.78 30.66 3.14
CA GLN A 272 -26.32 31.90 2.59
C GLN A 272 -27.83 31.83 2.31
N LEU A 273 -28.42 30.63 2.28
CA LEU A 273 -29.84 30.39 2.11
C LEU A 273 -30.39 29.70 3.34
N MET A 274 -31.36 30.28 4.03
CA MET A 274 -32.11 29.57 5.07
C MET A 274 -32.93 28.44 4.40
N ASN A 275 -33.10 27.32 5.08
CA ASN A 275 -33.83 26.14 4.53
C ASN A 275 -35.21 26.51 3.95
N TRP A 276 -35.91 27.46 4.57
CA TRP A 276 -37.21 27.92 4.07
C TRP A 276 -37.06 28.73 2.77
N GLU A 277 -36.00 29.55 2.62
CA GLU A 277 -35.73 30.31 1.39
C GLU A 277 -35.39 29.36 0.23
N PHE A 278 -34.54 28.37 0.49
CA PHE A 278 -34.18 27.32 -0.48
C PHE A 278 -35.42 26.57 -0.97
N ASN A 279 -36.25 26.09 -0.04
CA ASN A 279 -37.48 25.40 -0.38
C ASN A 279 -38.47 26.30 -1.18
N ALA A 280 -38.62 27.56 -0.81
CA ALA A 280 -39.45 28.52 -1.51
C ALA A 280 -38.94 28.82 -2.96
N ILE A 281 -37.62 28.94 -3.13
CA ILE A 281 -36.99 29.07 -4.45
C ILE A 281 -37.22 27.82 -5.28
N ARG A 282 -37.00 26.61 -4.69
CA ARG A 282 -37.21 25.33 -5.35
C ARG A 282 -38.63 25.15 -5.84
N GLU A 283 -39.63 25.42 -4.98
CA GLU A 283 -41.05 25.38 -5.38
C GLU A 283 -41.40 26.36 -6.50
N SER A 284 -40.85 27.56 -6.42
CA SER A 284 -41.04 28.58 -7.46
C SER A 284 -40.39 28.16 -8.80
N LEU A 285 -39.19 27.55 -8.75
CA LEU A 285 -38.52 27.00 -9.94
C LEU A 285 -39.35 25.90 -10.58
N ILE A 286 -39.85 24.94 -9.80
CA ILE A 286 -40.70 23.87 -10.30
C ILE A 286 -41.98 24.42 -10.99
N LYS A 287 -42.62 25.42 -10.40
CA LYS A 287 -43.82 26.08 -10.99
C LYS A 287 -43.53 26.76 -12.31
N VAL A 288 -42.39 27.49 -12.40
CA VAL A 288 -42.00 28.16 -13.64
C VAL A 288 -41.63 27.17 -14.73
N LEU A 289 -40.85 26.13 -14.38
CA LEU A 289 -40.40 25.09 -15.30
C LEU A 289 -41.52 24.14 -15.76
N ALA A 290 -42.61 23.99 -14.98
CA ALA A 290 -43.78 23.22 -15.38
C ALA A 290 -44.55 23.84 -16.55
N GLY A 291 -44.43 25.15 -16.75
CA GLY A 291 -45.07 25.85 -17.88
C GLY A 291 -44.22 25.93 -19.15
N GLU A 292 -42.93 26.05 -18.99
CA GLU A 292 -41.93 26.20 -20.05
C GLU A 292 -40.63 25.50 -19.62
N SER A 293 -40.17 24.52 -20.36
CA SER A 293 -38.89 23.82 -20.08
C SER A 293 -38.31 23.33 -21.42
N PRO A 294 -36.98 23.57 -21.72
CA PRO A 294 -35.97 24.26 -20.90
C PRO A 294 -36.02 25.80 -21.01
N ILE A 295 -35.66 26.51 -19.94
CA ILE A 295 -35.62 27.98 -19.89
C ILE A 295 -34.18 28.48 -19.69
N PRO A 296 -33.75 29.57 -20.34
CA PRO A 296 -32.45 30.19 -20.06
C PRO A 296 -32.38 30.65 -18.59
N VAL A 297 -31.29 30.36 -17.92
CA VAL A 297 -31.10 30.70 -16.49
C VAL A 297 -31.27 32.21 -16.25
N LYS A 298 -30.86 33.07 -17.17
CA LYS A 298 -31.05 34.52 -17.06
C LYS A 298 -32.54 34.92 -16.99
N GLU A 299 -33.36 34.39 -17.86
CA GLU A 299 -34.79 34.62 -17.90
C GLU A 299 -35.51 34.00 -16.70
N LEU A 300 -35.05 32.83 -16.25
CA LEU A 300 -35.59 32.15 -15.10
C LEU A 300 -35.38 32.96 -13.81
N ILE A 301 -34.20 33.57 -13.65
CA ILE A 301 -33.90 34.43 -12.50
C ILE A 301 -34.77 35.68 -12.45
N GLU A 302 -35.08 36.29 -13.61
CA GLU A 302 -35.97 37.46 -13.70
C GLU A 302 -37.41 37.11 -13.32
N LYS A 303 -37.85 35.89 -13.57
CA LYS A 303 -39.19 35.40 -13.23
C LYS A 303 -39.34 34.98 -11.74
N LEU A 304 -38.24 34.88 -10.98
CA LEU A 304 -38.27 34.46 -9.58
C LEU A 304 -38.38 35.66 -8.63
N PRO A 305 -39.23 35.61 -7.58
CA PRO A 305 -39.43 36.68 -6.62
C PRO A 305 -38.31 36.71 -5.53
N PHE A 306 -37.10 36.34 -5.86
CA PHE A 306 -35.97 36.24 -4.96
C PHE A 306 -34.74 36.98 -5.49
N PRO A 307 -33.80 37.37 -4.63
CA PRO A 307 -32.55 38.01 -5.02
C PRO A 307 -31.79 37.11 -6.02
N GLN A 308 -31.23 37.73 -7.08
CA GLN A 308 -30.53 37.02 -8.16
C GLN A 308 -29.45 36.09 -7.67
N GLU A 309 -28.67 36.51 -6.66
CA GLU A 309 -27.56 35.73 -6.10
C GLU A 309 -28.06 34.44 -5.39
N LYS A 310 -29.18 34.57 -4.64
CA LYS A 310 -29.82 33.44 -3.94
C LYS A 310 -30.46 32.47 -4.92
N SER A 311 -31.11 32.99 -6.00
CA SER A 311 -31.70 32.17 -7.05
C SER A 311 -30.66 31.39 -7.83
N LEU A 312 -29.51 32.01 -8.17
CA LEU A 312 -28.39 31.36 -8.83
C LEU A 312 -27.77 30.23 -7.96
N THR A 313 -27.63 30.51 -6.67
CA THR A 313 -27.12 29.52 -5.71
C THR A 313 -28.04 28.31 -5.63
N ALA A 314 -29.34 28.51 -5.51
CA ALA A 314 -30.34 27.45 -5.47
C ALA A 314 -30.39 26.64 -6.79
N ILE A 315 -30.33 27.31 -7.96
CA ILE A 315 -30.32 26.65 -9.27
C ILE A 315 -29.08 25.75 -9.43
N ARG A 316 -27.89 26.23 -9.07
CA ARG A 316 -26.66 25.45 -9.12
C ARG A 316 -26.72 24.23 -8.21
N PHE A 317 -27.21 24.42 -6.99
CA PHE A 317 -27.37 23.34 -6.03
C PHE A 317 -28.36 22.28 -6.54
N LEU A 318 -29.53 22.68 -7.04
CA LEU A 318 -30.53 21.75 -7.57
C LEU A 318 -30.01 20.98 -8.79
N ALA A 319 -29.37 21.66 -9.74
CA ALA A 319 -28.77 21.01 -10.90
C ALA A 319 -27.65 20.03 -10.55
N ASP A 320 -27.02 20.19 -9.37
CA ASP A 320 -25.93 19.37 -8.89
C ASP A 320 -26.40 18.18 -8.03
N GLN A 321 -27.46 18.35 -7.24
CA GLN A 321 -27.92 17.40 -6.24
C GLN A 321 -29.24 16.67 -6.59
N ASP A 322 -30.08 17.25 -7.40
CA ASP A 322 -31.37 16.66 -7.80
C ASP A 322 -31.35 16.28 -9.30
N PRO A 323 -31.30 14.97 -9.64
CA PRO A 323 -31.19 14.52 -11.02
C PRO A 323 -32.36 14.94 -11.90
N ARG A 324 -33.47 15.43 -11.31
CA ARG A 324 -34.61 15.98 -12.05
C ARG A 324 -34.32 17.37 -12.67
N PHE A 325 -33.30 18.06 -12.17
CA PHE A 325 -32.86 19.34 -12.70
C PHE A 325 -31.61 19.16 -13.56
N THR A 326 -31.68 19.46 -14.83
CA THR A 326 -30.54 19.38 -15.74
C THR A 326 -30.18 20.78 -16.25
N LEU A 327 -28.91 21.17 -16.03
CA LEU A 327 -28.35 22.43 -16.50
C LEU A 327 -27.43 22.13 -17.71
N SER A 328 -27.82 22.57 -18.92
CA SER A 328 -27.01 22.39 -20.13
C SER A 328 -27.03 23.70 -20.93
N ASP A 329 -25.84 24.13 -21.38
CA ASP A 329 -25.66 25.34 -22.22
C ASP A 329 -26.32 26.62 -21.69
N GLY A 330 -26.45 26.75 -20.38
CA GLY A 330 -27.09 27.88 -19.71
C GLY A 330 -28.61 27.81 -19.65
N TYR A 331 -29.21 26.68 -20.00
CA TYR A 331 -30.63 26.37 -19.87
C TYR A 331 -30.87 25.40 -18.72
N LEU A 332 -31.91 25.65 -17.93
CA LEU A 332 -32.37 24.74 -16.88
C LEU A 332 -33.64 24.01 -17.35
N SER A 333 -33.63 22.70 -17.21
CA SER A 333 -34.81 21.84 -17.44
C SER A 333 -35.16 21.08 -16.15
N HIS A 334 -36.43 20.72 -15.99
CA HIS A 334 -36.93 19.87 -14.91
C HIS A 334 -37.76 18.73 -15.52
N GLU A 335 -37.40 17.50 -15.18
CA GLU A 335 -38.18 16.32 -15.52
C GLU A 335 -39.08 15.95 -14.37
N ASP A 336 -40.40 16.06 -14.56
CA ASP A 336 -41.40 15.53 -13.62
C ASP A 336 -41.36 14.00 -13.68
N SER A 337 -41.06 13.37 -12.56
CA SER A 337 -41.07 11.88 -12.38
C SER A 337 -42.51 11.32 -12.40
N ALA A 338 -43.34 11.83 -13.26
CA ALA A 338 -44.71 11.37 -13.43
C ALA A 338 -44.91 10.78 -14.85
N LYS A 339 -44.40 9.54 -15.01
CA LYS A 339 -45.03 8.54 -15.90
C LYS A 339 -44.72 7.14 -15.41
#